data_f6e6ff748a5caf13c03b42960b9c802a
#
_entry.id   f6e6ff748a5caf13c03b42960b9c802a
#
_cell.length_a   1.000
_cell.length_b   1.000
_cell.length_c   1.000
_cell.angle_alpha   90.00
_cell.angle_beta   90.00
_cell.angle_gamma   90.00
#
_symmetry.space_group_name_H-M   'P 1'
#
loop_
_entity.id
_entity.type
_entity.pdbx_description
1 polymer ?
#
loop_
_entity_poly.entity_id
_entity_poly.type
_entity_poly.pdbx_seq_one_letter_code
_entity_poly.pdbx_strand_id
1 'polypeptide(L)'
;MRRIYICFPEGNYKVLTLSYDDGKITDRRLVDILNQNGIKGTFHLNSGYLGEKEGHSLPYITKEEAVSLYRGHEIASHTSTHPTMTRMPGEENIREILSDRRILEEISGYPVRGFSYPNGVHGQKLHGLLQNCGIVYGRTTRSTHRF
;
A
#
# COMPACT_ATOMS: atom_id res chain seq x y z
N MET A 1 -1.89 37.31 20.20
CA MET A 1 -1.52 35.89 20.19
C MET A 1 -1.46 35.43 18.74
N ARG A 2 -0.29 35.00 18.21
CA ARG A 2 -0.20 34.46 16.85
C ARG A 2 -0.72 33.01 16.88
N ARG A 3 -1.72 32.69 16.07
CA ARG A 3 -2.19 31.33 15.88
C ARG A 3 -1.38 30.70 14.75
N ILE A 4 -0.77 29.54 15.00
CA ILE A 4 -0.06 28.73 13.99
C ILE A 4 -1.04 27.62 13.56
N TYR A 5 -1.28 27.53 12.27
CA TYR A 5 -2.09 26.46 11.68
C TYR A 5 -1.16 25.53 10.90
N ILE A 6 -1.32 24.24 11.10
CA ILE A 6 -0.69 23.22 10.26
C ILE A 6 -1.64 22.96 9.08
N CYS A 7 -1.15 23.11 7.88
CA CYS A 7 -1.90 22.85 6.64
C CYS A 7 -1.08 21.97 5.70
N PHE A 8 -1.75 21.39 4.73
CA PHE A 8 -1.10 20.70 3.61
C PHE A 8 -0.39 21.70 2.69
N PRO A 9 0.45 21.23 1.74
CA PRO A 9 1.09 22.11 0.77
C PRO A 9 0.11 23.10 0.14
N GLU A 10 0.61 24.30 -0.22
CA GLU A 10 -0.17 25.38 -0.81
C GLU A 10 -1.28 25.96 0.09
N GLY A 11 -1.20 25.71 1.41
CA GLY A 11 -2.17 26.25 2.37
C GLY A 11 -3.50 25.48 2.43
N ASN A 12 -3.59 24.31 1.83
CA ASN A 12 -4.79 23.50 1.85
C ASN A 12 -5.09 22.93 3.24
N TYR A 13 -6.33 23.03 3.69
CA TYR A 13 -6.77 22.50 4.99
C TYR A 13 -7.30 21.07 4.91
N LYS A 14 -7.61 20.59 3.71
CA LYS A 14 -8.12 19.25 3.45
C LYS A 14 -7.42 18.64 2.25
N VAL A 15 -7.18 17.34 2.32
CA VAL A 15 -6.64 16.54 1.22
C VAL A 15 -7.42 15.25 1.13
N LEU A 16 -7.67 14.78 -0.08
CA LEU A 16 -8.20 13.46 -0.35
C LEU A 16 -7.06 12.59 -0.87
N THR A 17 -6.87 11.42 -0.25
CA THR A 17 -5.98 10.37 -0.73
C THR A 17 -6.80 9.16 -1.13
N LEU A 18 -6.45 8.54 -2.24
CA LEU A 18 -7.09 7.32 -2.73
C LEU A 18 -6.09 6.17 -2.60
N SER A 19 -6.47 5.10 -1.93
CA SER A 19 -5.61 3.93 -1.77
C SER A 19 -6.39 2.63 -1.92
N TYR A 20 -5.77 1.66 -2.59
CA TYR A 20 -6.36 0.40 -3.00
C TYR A 20 -5.41 -0.74 -2.65
N ASP A 21 -5.95 -1.93 -2.43
CA ASP A 21 -5.20 -3.08 -1.95
C ASP A 21 -5.24 -4.23 -2.96
N ASP A 22 -4.34 -5.20 -2.76
CA ASP A 22 -4.23 -6.52 -3.37
C ASP A 22 -3.62 -6.60 -4.77
N GLY A 23 -3.78 -5.62 -5.65
CA GLY A 23 -3.27 -5.71 -7.03
C GLY A 23 -4.07 -6.67 -7.91
N LYS A 24 -5.39 -6.67 -7.82
CA LYS A 24 -6.29 -7.45 -8.68
C LYS A 24 -6.37 -6.87 -10.10
N ILE A 25 -6.73 -7.69 -11.08
CA ILE A 25 -6.87 -7.25 -12.48
C ILE A 25 -7.88 -6.10 -12.69
N THR A 26 -8.77 -5.88 -11.75
CA THR A 26 -9.68 -4.73 -11.73
C THR A 26 -8.97 -3.39 -11.66
N ASP A 27 -7.72 -3.37 -11.18
CA ASP A 27 -6.89 -2.17 -11.12
C ASP A 27 -6.62 -1.57 -12.50
N ARG A 28 -6.65 -2.38 -13.56
CA ARG A 28 -6.54 -1.90 -14.95
C ARG A 28 -7.57 -0.81 -15.25
N ARG A 29 -8.84 -1.11 -14.95
CA ARG A 29 -9.93 -0.14 -15.15
C ARG A 29 -9.82 1.04 -14.19
N LEU A 30 -9.44 0.78 -12.95
CA LEU A 30 -9.32 1.82 -11.93
C LEU A 30 -8.22 2.81 -12.30
N VAL A 31 -7.03 2.33 -12.63
CA VAL A 31 -5.88 3.16 -13.06
C VAL A 31 -6.24 3.99 -14.31
N ASP A 32 -6.94 3.40 -15.28
CA ASP A 32 -7.41 4.11 -16.45
C ASP A 32 -8.33 5.28 -16.07
N ILE A 33 -9.31 5.06 -15.22
CA ILE A 33 -10.21 6.11 -14.71
C ILE A 33 -9.42 7.20 -13.97
N LEU A 34 -8.49 6.84 -13.09
CA LEU A 34 -7.69 7.80 -12.35
C LEU A 34 -6.83 8.65 -13.29
N ASN A 35 -6.18 8.03 -14.27
CA ASN A 35 -5.35 8.70 -15.25
C ASN A 35 -6.15 9.67 -16.13
N GLN A 36 -7.32 9.27 -16.62
CA GLN A 36 -8.21 10.12 -17.42
C GLN A 36 -8.65 11.38 -16.66
N ASN A 37 -8.73 11.30 -15.34
CA ASN A 37 -9.13 12.42 -14.49
C ASN A 37 -7.96 13.15 -13.82
N GLY A 38 -6.70 12.81 -14.14
CA GLY A 38 -5.52 13.43 -13.55
C GLY A 38 -5.36 13.15 -12.03
N ILE A 39 -5.99 12.08 -11.52
CA ILE A 39 -6.00 11.72 -10.10
C ILE A 39 -4.89 10.69 -9.84
N LYS A 40 -4.17 10.88 -8.74
CA LYS A 40 -3.16 9.92 -8.26
C LYS A 40 -3.74 9.04 -7.15
N GLY A 41 -3.28 7.79 -7.11
CA GLY A 41 -3.63 6.83 -6.08
C GLY A 41 -2.41 6.09 -5.56
N THR A 42 -2.56 5.44 -4.41
CA THR A 42 -1.60 4.51 -3.84
C THR A 42 -2.14 3.09 -3.98
N PHE A 43 -1.34 2.19 -4.52
CA PHE A 43 -1.68 0.78 -4.69
C PHE A 43 -0.80 -0.07 -3.79
N HIS A 44 -1.41 -0.69 -2.79
CA HIS A 44 -0.74 -1.58 -1.85
C HIS A 44 -0.82 -3.00 -2.40
N LEU A 45 0.30 -3.52 -2.83
CA LEU A 45 0.38 -4.79 -3.56
C LEU A 45 0.89 -5.92 -2.66
N ASN A 46 0.47 -7.14 -2.99
CA ASN A 46 1.00 -8.38 -2.43
C ASN A 46 1.94 -9.01 -3.47
N SER A 47 3.24 -8.83 -3.30
CA SER A 47 4.20 -9.28 -4.31
C SER A 47 4.22 -10.80 -4.54
N GLY A 48 3.87 -11.58 -3.52
CA GLY A 48 3.77 -13.03 -3.61
C GLY A 48 2.58 -13.53 -4.42
N TYR A 49 1.61 -12.66 -4.69
CA TYR A 49 0.43 -13.01 -5.49
C TYR A 49 0.47 -12.47 -6.93
N LEU A 50 1.46 -11.67 -7.28
CA LEU A 50 1.57 -11.13 -8.64
C LEU A 50 1.64 -12.25 -9.69
N GLY A 51 0.68 -12.25 -10.61
CA GLY A 51 0.52 -13.29 -11.65
C GLY A 51 -0.26 -14.53 -11.23
N GLU A 52 -0.63 -14.65 -9.95
CA GLU A 52 -1.39 -15.77 -9.43
C GLU A 52 -2.88 -15.70 -9.83
N LYS A 53 -3.46 -16.87 -9.97
CA LYS A 53 -4.91 -17.06 -10.12
C LYS A 53 -5.43 -17.70 -8.85
N GLU A 54 -6.13 -16.94 -8.05
CA GLU A 54 -6.71 -17.42 -6.80
C GLU A 54 -8.03 -18.12 -7.08
N GLY A 55 -8.06 -19.44 -7.08
CA GLY A 55 -9.27 -20.29 -7.13
C GLY A 55 -10.42 -19.72 -7.98
N HIS A 56 -11.52 -19.34 -7.35
CA HIS A 56 -12.70 -18.72 -7.99
C HIS A 56 -12.69 -17.17 -7.96
N SER A 57 -11.66 -16.54 -7.41
CA SER A 57 -11.55 -15.09 -7.34
C SER A 57 -10.87 -14.52 -8.58
N LEU A 58 -10.93 -13.18 -8.70
CA LEU A 58 -10.26 -12.45 -9.77
C LEU A 58 -8.73 -12.65 -9.67
N PRO A 59 -8.04 -12.92 -10.81
CA PRO A 59 -6.61 -13.03 -10.82
C PRO A 59 -5.92 -11.71 -10.44
N TYR A 60 -4.65 -11.83 -10.07
CA TYR A 60 -3.78 -10.69 -9.80
C TYR A 60 -3.11 -10.20 -11.09
N ILE A 61 -2.69 -8.93 -11.10
CA ILE A 61 -1.81 -8.40 -12.14
C ILE A 61 -0.48 -9.14 -12.11
N THR A 62 0.18 -9.23 -13.27
CA THR A 62 1.53 -9.81 -13.31
C THR A 62 2.59 -8.79 -12.88
N LYS A 63 3.77 -9.28 -12.50
CA LYS A 63 4.91 -8.41 -12.13
C LYS A 63 5.30 -7.50 -13.29
N GLU A 64 5.34 -8.03 -14.51
CA GLU A 64 5.69 -7.30 -15.73
C GLU A 64 4.68 -6.20 -16.03
N GLU A 65 3.39 -6.50 -15.85
CA GLU A 65 2.31 -5.53 -16.04
C GLU A 65 2.36 -4.41 -15.00
N ALA A 66 2.65 -4.74 -13.74
CA ALA A 66 2.71 -3.77 -12.64
C ALA A 66 3.71 -2.63 -12.91
N VAL A 67 4.84 -2.92 -13.56
CA VAL A 67 5.86 -1.93 -13.94
C VAL A 67 5.29 -0.78 -14.78
N SER A 68 4.38 -1.09 -15.68
CA SER A 68 3.78 -0.09 -16.59
C SER A 68 2.45 0.44 -16.08
N LEU A 69 1.62 -0.42 -15.50
CA LEU A 69 0.26 -0.09 -15.07
C LEU A 69 0.25 1.01 -14.01
N TYR A 70 1.06 0.88 -12.97
CA TYR A 70 1.06 1.84 -11.86
C TYR A 70 1.98 3.05 -12.06
N ARG A 71 2.50 3.25 -13.28
CA ARG A 71 3.37 4.40 -13.56
C ARG A 71 2.66 5.72 -13.27
N GLY A 72 3.27 6.51 -12.39
CA GLY A 72 2.70 7.79 -11.97
C GLY A 72 1.74 7.72 -10.79
N HIS A 73 1.49 6.51 -10.26
CA HIS A 73 0.85 6.25 -8.97
C HIS A 73 1.90 5.79 -7.97
N GLU A 74 1.55 5.77 -6.69
CA GLU A 74 2.40 5.19 -5.66
C GLU A 74 2.17 3.69 -5.56
N ILE A 75 3.25 2.90 -5.52
CA ILE A 75 3.25 1.50 -5.11
C ILE A 75 3.66 1.44 -3.65
N ALA A 76 2.88 0.74 -2.84
CA ALA A 76 3.11 0.52 -1.43
C ALA A 76 2.95 -0.97 -1.07
N SER A 77 3.42 -1.38 0.10
CA SER A 77 3.41 -2.77 0.54
C SER A 77 2.10 -3.17 1.21
N HIS A 78 1.68 -4.42 0.96
CA HIS A 78 0.57 -5.09 1.65
C HIS A 78 0.98 -6.46 2.19
N THR A 79 2.27 -6.65 2.47
CA THR A 79 2.93 -7.94 2.73
C THR A 79 2.98 -8.85 1.49
N SER A 80 3.86 -9.84 1.51
CA SER A 80 4.03 -10.75 0.38
C SER A 80 2.79 -11.63 0.16
N THR A 81 2.25 -12.23 1.23
CA THR A 81 1.19 -13.26 1.16
C THR A 81 -0.07 -12.94 1.95
N HIS A 82 -0.30 -11.66 2.29
CA HIS A 82 -1.51 -11.18 2.96
C HIS A 82 -1.87 -11.89 4.27
N PRO A 83 -0.93 -12.19 5.19
CA PRO A 83 -1.24 -12.88 6.44
C PRO A 83 -1.88 -11.96 7.47
N THR A 84 -2.58 -12.55 8.46
CA THR A 84 -2.99 -11.81 9.66
C THR A 84 -1.79 -11.63 10.59
N MET A 85 -1.06 -10.54 10.41
CA MET A 85 0.24 -10.25 11.02
C MET A 85 0.26 -10.35 12.56
N THR A 86 -0.83 -10.01 13.24
CA THR A 86 -0.93 -10.09 14.71
C THR A 86 -0.92 -11.53 15.25
N ARG A 87 -1.13 -12.51 14.37
CA ARG A 87 -1.11 -13.95 14.72
C ARG A 87 0.21 -14.63 14.37
N MET A 88 1.19 -13.88 13.86
CA MET A 88 2.47 -14.40 13.40
C MET A 88 3.62 -14.00 14.34
N PRO A 89 4.68 -14.80 14.40
CA PRO A 89 5.93 -14.41 15.05
C PRO A 89 6.53 -13.16 14.40
N GLY A 90 7.30 -12.39 15.18
CA GLY A 90 7.93 -11.15 14.70
C GLY A 90 8.85 -11.37 13.51
N GLU A 91 9.62 -12.45 13.52
CA GLU A 91 10.55 -12.82 12.44
C GLU A 91 9.82 -13.10 11.12
N GLU A 92 8.68 -13.78 11.18
CA GLU A 92 7.84 -14.03 9.99
C GLU A 92 7.25 -12.72 9.46
N ASN A 93 6.80 -11.83 10.34
CA ASN A 93 6.33 -10.50 9.94
C ASN A 93 7.43 -9.69 9.23
N ILE A 94 8.66 -9.72 9.75
CA ILE A 94 9.81 -9.04 9.12
C ILE A 94 10.06 -9.63 7.74
N ARG A 95 10.03 -10.96 7.61
CA ARG A 95 10.22 -11.65 6.32
C ARG A 95 9.14 -11.24 5.31
N GLU A 96 7.88 -11.24 5.70
CA GLU A 96 6.75 -10.80 4.87
C GLU A 96 6.92 -9.36 4.37
N ILE A 97 7.31 -8.45 5.27
CA ILE A 97 7.51 -7.04 4.92
C ILE A 97 8.70 -6.85 3.98
N LEU A 98 9.86 -7.42 4.32
CA LEU A 98 11.10 -7.19 3.57
C LEU A 98 11.10 -7.88 2.21
N SER A 99 10.55 -9.09 2.11
CA SER A 99 10.43 -9.78 0.81
C SER A 99 9.50 -9.04 -0.12
N ASP A 100 8.37 -8.56 0.40
CA ASP A 100 7.42 -7.75 -0.37
C ASP A 100 8.06 -6.45 -0.88
N ARG A 101 8.65 -5.66 0.04
CA ARG A 101 9.35 -4.42 -0.31
C ARG A 101 10.37 -4.62 -1.41
N ARG A 102 11.22 -5.63 -1.29
CA ARG A 102 12.28 -5.91 -2.26
C ARG A 102 11.72 -6.06 -3.68
N ILE A 103 10.67 -6.87 -3.84
CA ILE A 103 10.04 -7.10 -5.14
C ILE A 103 9.35 -5.82 -5.64
N LEU A 104 8.64 -5.12 -4.75
CA LEU A 104 7.95 -3.89 -5.14
C LEU A 104 8.91 -2.74 -5.47
N GLU A 105 10.07 -2.68 -4.83
CA GLU A 105 11.15 -1.74 -5.15
C GLU A 105 11.81 -2.04 -6.52
N GLU A 106 11.91 -3.32 -6.90
CA GLU A 106 12.33 -3.72 -8.27
C GLU A 106 11.30 -3.25 -9.32
N ILE A 107 10.01 -3.34 -9.02
CA ILE A 107 8.92 -2.92 -9.91
C ILE A 107 8.84 -1.39 -10.04
N SER A 108 8.91 -0.70 -8.91
CA SER A 108 8.68 0.75 -8.84
C SER A 108 9.90 1.59 -9.21
N GLY A 109 11.10 1.04 -9.00
CA GLY A 109 12.38 1.73 -9.19
C GLY A 109 12.69 2.76 -8.08
N TYR A 110 11.94 2.74 -6.95
CA TYR A 110 12.16 3.62 -5.81
C TYR A 110 11.91 2.89 -4.48
N PRO A 111 12.42 3.43 -3.33
CA PRO A 111 12.19 2.83 -2.02
C PRO A 111 10.71 2.83 -1.63
N VAL A 112 10.13 1.66 -1.41
CA VAL A 112 8.74 1.50 -0.97
C VAL A 112 8.65 1.77 0.53
N ARG A 113 7.87 2.77 0.92
CA ARG A 113 7.78 3.25 2.31
C ARG A 113 6.37 3.26 2.88
N GLY A 114 5.36 3.08 2.02
CA GLY A 114 3.96 2.97 2.40
C GLY A 114 3.57 1.54 2.71
N PHE A 115 2.57 1.38 3.59
CA PHE A 115 2.06 0.09 4.01
C PHE A 115 0.55 0.14 4.25
N SER A 116 -0.17 -0.95 3.94
CA SER A 116 -1.51 -1.19 4.48
C SER A 116 -1.53 -2.52 5.24
N TYR A 117 -2.25 -2.55 6.37
CA TYR A 117 -2.29 -3.75 7.20
C TYR A 117 -3.25 -4.78 6.61
N PRO A 118 -2.79 -5.99 6.25
CA PRO A 118 -3.68 -7.08 5.86
C PRO A 118 -4.80 -7.29 6.88
N ASN A 119 -6.04 -7.41 6.39
CA ASN A 119 -7.26 -7.52 7.20
C ASN A 119 -7.50 -6.31 8.16
N GLY A 120 -6.76 -5.22 8.01
CA GLY A 120 -6.85 -4.02 8.85
C GLY A 120 -6.38 -4.21 10.30
N VAL A 121 -5.86 -5.39 10.65
CA VAL A 121 -5.47 -5.72 12.03
C VAL A 121 -4.06 -5.19 12.31
N HIS A 122 -3.94 -4.32 13.29
CA HIS A 122 -2.68 -3.66 13.65
C HIS A 122 -2.44 -3.67 15.17
N GLY A 123 -1.25 -3.30 15.60
CA GLY A 123 -0.89 -3.19 17.01
C GLY A 123 0.49 -2.58 17.21
N GLN A 124 0.76 -2.09 18.42
CA GLN A 124 1.98 -1.35 18.72
C GLN A 124 3.27 -2.12 18.39
N LYS A 125 3.29 -3.44 18.64
CA LYS A 125 4.44 -4.29 18.27
C LYS A 125 4.70 -4.27 16.77
N LEU A 126 3.64 -4.32 15.95
CA LEU A 126 3.78 -4.25 14.48
C LEU A 126 4.25 -2.87 14.01
N HIS A 127 3.85 -1.80 14.69
CA HIS A 127 4.33 -0.45 14.35
C HIS A 127 5.85 -0.36 14.45
N GLY A 128 6.44 -0.87 15.54
CA GLY A 128 7.89 -0.91 15.71
C GLY A 128 8.59 -1.78 14.67
N LEU A 129 8.02 -2.94 14.31
CA LEU A 129 8.56 -3.80 13.25
C LEU A 129 8.54 -3.10 11.89
N LEU A 130 7.44 -2.45 11.53
CA LEU A 130 7.32 -1.69 10.28
C LEU A 130 8.36 -0.58 10.19
N GLN A 131 8.55 0.20 11.27
CA GLN A 131 9.57 1.25 11.33
C GLN A 131 10.97 0.68 11.12
N ASN A 132 11.32 -0.43 11.80
CA ASN A 132 12.60 -1.11 11.65
C ASN A 132 12.81 -1.66 10.23
N CYS A 133 11.72 -2.02 9.54
CA CYS A 133 11.73 -2.41 8.14
C CYS A 133 11.70 -1.21 7.17
N GLY A 134 11.82 0.04 7.64
CA GLY A 134 11.89 1.25 6.82
C GLY A 134 10.56 1.74 6.27
N ILE A 135 9.44 1.25 6.80
CA ILE A 135 8.10 1.77 6.50
C ILE A 135 7.88 3.07 7.29
N VAL A 136 7.37 4.10 6.63
CA VAL A 136 7.18 5.43 7.25
C VAL A 136 5.72 5.76 7.53
N TYR A 137 4.78 5.11 6.85
CA TYR A 137 3.35 5.23 7.16
C TYR A 137 2.63 3.90 6.95
N GLY A 138 1.54 3.70 7.70
CA GLY A 138 0.67 2.53 7.56
C GLY A 138 -0.80 2.89 7.62
N ARG A 139 -1.59 2.39 6.66
CA ARG A 139 -3.03 2.59 6.61
C ARG A 139 -3.76 1.42 7.26
N THR A 140 -4.73 1.75 8.09
CA THR A 140 -5.66 0.79 8.70
C THR A 140 -7.04 0.88 8.03
N THR A 141 -7.97 0.00 8.42
CA THR A 141 -9.38 0.06 8.01
C THR A 141 -10.24 0.89 8.96
N ARG A 142 -9.64 1.43 10.05
CA ARG A 142 -10.38 2.20 11.05
C ARG A 142 -10.70 3.59 10.53
N SER A 143 -11.98 3.89 10.35
CA SER A 143 -12.43 5.26 10.07
C SER A 143 -12.34 6.12 11.32
N THR A 144 -11.85 7.35 11.16
CA THR A 144 -11.87 8.35 12.24
C THR A 144 -13.16 9.15 12.27
N HIS A 145 -13.96 9.11 11.17
CA HIS A 145 -15.16 9.95 10.97
C HIS A 145 -14.91 11.46 11.18
N ARG A 146 -13.67 11.90 10.94
CA ARG A 146 -13.24 13.31 11.07
C ARG A 146 -12.52 13.74 9.80
N PHE A 147 -12.82 14.93 9.37
CA PHE A 147 -12.13 15.64 8.30
C PHE A 147 -11.42 16.87 8.85
#